data_a252b1635cbcacd552f54414eb4e9636
#
_entry.id   a252b1635cbcacd552f54414eb4e9636
#
_cell.length_a   1.000
_cell.length_b   1.000
_cell.length_c   1.000
_cell.angle_alpha   90.00
_cell.angle_beta   90.00
_cell.angle_gamma   90.00
#
_symmetry.space_group_name_H-M   'P 1'
#
loop_
_entity.id
_entity.type
_entity.pdbx_description
1 polymer ?
#
loop_
_entity_poly.entity_id
_entity_poly.type
_entity_poly.pdbx_seq_one_letter_code
_entity_poly.pdbx_strand_id
1 'polypeptide(L)'
;MGLASSNDFPDPLTLSPIRKVHIVLAGILFIFNSAFGSSLPSGAHDAIADSFHLAHDDTKLVLLNSLYLVGFAIGPLIFGPLSEHVGRRPVLIGTFSGYIIFTMACALSPNFPALLVFRLLCGLNAASPNAVLGGLYADILDNPQTRGIAMALFMVVTGFGPQLAPLVSGFVSTVSWRWTFWVGLAAAGVGYPFILFIPETYVPVLKKRHARRLAKAGKQEQNGCNTIESQGPGHRGDGILSIFMRPFVMIAKEPVLLFASLFMGFTYAMFYLYFQAYPIIFQSKTPISGKNIGLDQSLNFLADLYGLSPGVAGLAFLPISVGALVAFSLFLLYGSYHSKAVKENKAWAMLEEYRRLPLAALGAPLLPIALFWLGWSSKLSIHPVVPMMSGLFFGIGYILIFMAMINYLTDAYKQYSASAQAAASTLRSCLAVCLPLATNPMYGELGINWASSLLAFIAILLAVIPFVFIKYGQWIRSRSPFSQRVMKGELTERPAETVV
;
A
#
# COMPACT_ATOMS: atom_id res chain seq x y z
N MET A 1 42.93 28.53 -4.99
CA MET A 1 42.03 27.50 -5.51
C MET A 1 42.27 26.24 -4.66
N GLY A 2 41.40 26.01 -3.68
CA GLY A 2 41.53 24.89 -2.75
C GLY A 2 41.37 23.57 -3.47
N LEU A 3 42.28 22.64 -3.21
CA LEU A 3 42.21 21.26 -3.64
C LEU A 3 40.94 20.64 -3.04
N ALA A 4 39.94 20.37 -3.88
CA ALA A 4 38.79 19.59 -3.49
C ALA A 4 39.30 18.22 -3.02
N SER A 5 39.14 17.93 -1.74
CA SER A 5 39.53 16.65 -1.16
C SER A 5 38.73 15.52 -1.84
N SER A 6 39.34 14.35 -1.97
CA SER A 6 38.73 13.14 -2.58
C SER A 6 37.45 12.66 -1.89
N ASN A 7 37.01 13.33 -0.84
CA ASN A 7 35.82 13.06 -0.03
C ASN A 7 34.60 13.91 -0.34
N ASP A 8 34.62 14.77 -1.38
CA ASP A 8 33.49 15.65 -1.73
C ASP A 8 32.43 14.93 -2.59
N PHE A 9 31.93 13.85 -2.02
CA PHE A 9 30.82 13.06 -2.53
C PHE A 9 29.50 13.72 -2.11
N PRO A 10 28.54 13.98 -3.03
CA PRO A 10 27.24 14.54 -2.67
C PRO A 10 26.41 13.54 -1.83
N ASP A 11 26.54 13.61 -0.53
CA ASP A 11 25.79 12.78 0.41
C ASP A 11 24.31 13.20 0.41
N PRO A 12 23.35 12.30 0.13
CA PRO A 12 21.92 12.60 0.20
C PRO A 12 21.45 13.11 1.56
N LEU A 13 22.13 12.75 2.65
CA LEU A 13 21.82 13.23 3.99
C LEU A 13 22.09 14.73 4.17
N THR A 14 22.99 15.31 3.37
CA THR A 14 23.34 16.74 3.43
C THR A 14 22.46 17.61 2.55
N LEU A 15 21.45 17.05 1.87
CA LEU A 15 20.52 17.81 1.04
C LEU A 15 19.80 18.90 1.86
N SER A 16 19.58 20.07 1.22
CA SER A 16 18.84 21.16 1.85
C SER A 16 17.43 20.71 2.27
N PRO A 17 16.86 21.27 3.36
CA PRO A 17 15.52 20.91 3.84
C PRO A 17 14.45 21.00 2.74
N ILE A 18 14.53 22.03 1.88
CA ILE A 18 13.59 22.22 0.76
C ILE A 18 13.64 21.05 -0.22
N ARG A 19 14.85 20.55 -0.57
CA ARG A 19 15.01 19.38 -1.44
C ARG A 19 14.48 18.10 -0.79
N LYS A 20 14.68 17.93 0.51
CA LYS A 20 14.12 16.79 1.26
C LYS A 20 12.60 16.82 1.24
N VAL A 21 11.99 17.98 1.49
CA VAL A 21 10.52 18.15 1.41
C VAL A 21 10.01 17.90 0.00
N HIS A 22 10.71 18.40 -1.04
CA HIS A 22 10.36 18.12 -2.44
C HIS A 22 10.34 16.61 -2.75
N ILE A 23 11.37 15.86 -2.32
CA ILE A 23 11.46 14.41 -2.53
C ILE A 23 10.32 13.68 -1.83
N VAL A 24 10.02 14.05 -0.58
CA VAL A 24 8.90 13.47 0.18
C VAL A 24 7.57 13.77 -0.51
N LEU A 25 7.35 15.00 -0.93
CA LEU A 25 6.13 15.42 -1.64
C LEU A 25 5.97 14.69 -2.99
N ALA A 26 7.03 14.57 -3.76
CA ALA A 26 7.01 13.82 -5.02
C ALA A 26 6.66 12.35 -4.80
N GLY A 27 7.19 11.72 -3.75
CA GLY A 27 6.82 10.36 -3.36
C GLY A 27 5.35 10.25 -2.94
N ILE A 28 4.84 11.21 -2.17
CA ILE A 28 3.44 11.30 -1.77
C ILE A 28 2.51 11.45 -2.99
N LEU A 29 2.87 12.32 -3.94
CA LEU A 29 2.09 12.49 -5.18
C LEU A 29 2.09 11.22 -6.03
N PHE A 30 3.21 10.51 -6.10
CA PHE A 30 3.26 9.25 -6.83
C PHE A 30 2.35 8.20 -6.20
N ILE A 31 2.46 7.98 -4.89
CA ILE A 31 1.63 6.97 -4.22
C ILE A 31 0.14 7.36 -4.24
N PHE A 32 -0.19 8.64 -4.15
CA PHE A 32 -1.56 9.11 -4.32
C PHE A 32 -2.13 8.71 -5.69
N ASN A 33 -1.42 9.05 -6.77
CA ASN A 33 -1.84 8.70 -8.13
C ASN A 33 -1.94 7.18 -8.33
N SER A 34 -0.96 6.44 -7.83
CA SER A 34 -0.93 4.99 -7.85
C SER A 34 -2.15 4.38 -7.14
N ALA A 35 -2.43 4.84 -5.94
CA ALA A 35 -3.53 4.37 -5.10
C ALA A 35 -4.90 4.81 -5.66
N PHE A 36 -5.02 6.08 -6.08
CA PHE A 36 -6.20 6.62 -6.74
C PHE A 36 -6.54 5.86 -8.02
N GLY A 37 -5.52 5.58 -8.86
CA GLY A 37 -5.65 4.81 -10.08
C GLY A 37 -6.19 3.39 -9.87
N SER A 38 -5.96 2.76 -8.72
CA SER A 38 -6.36 1.38 -8.45
C SER A 38 -7.88 1.18 -8.47
N SER A 39 -8.63 2.13 -7.96
CA SER A 39 -10.10 2.04 -7.79
C SER A 39 -10.89 3.01 -8.67
N LEU A 40 -10.23 3.71 -9.60
CA LEU A 40 -10.91 4.61 -10.56
C LEU A 40 -12.11 3.96 -11.29
N PRO A 41 -12.05 2.70 -11.76
CA PRO A 41 -13.21 2.10 -12.42
C PRO A 41 -14.42 1.87 -11.52
N SER A 42 -14.24 1.82 -10.19
CA SER A 42 -15.29 1.37 -9.26
C SER A 42 -16.55 2.24 -9.27
N GLY A 43 -16.44 3.54 -9.55
CA GLY A 43 -17.61 4.42 -9.69
C GLY A 43 -18.17 4.49 -11.12
N ALA A 44 -17.57 3.78 -12.07
CA ALA A 44 -17.95 3.80 -13.49
C ALA A 44 -18.35 2.41 -14.02
N HIS A 45 -18.57 1.43 -13.15
CA HIS A 45 -18.85 0.05 -13.53
C HIS A 45 -20.01 -0.07 -14.51
N ASP A 46 -21.15 0.54 -14.22
CA ASP A 46 -22.35 0.48 -15.05
C ASP A 46 -22.09 1.12 -16.43
N ALA A 47 -21.48 2.31 -16.46
CA ALA A 47 -21.15 3.00 -17.70
C ALA A 47 -20.15 2.21 -18.59
N ILE A 48 -19.23 1.45 -17.96
CA ILE A 48 -18.30 0.55 -18.68
C ILE A 48 -19.07 -0.67 -19.20
N ALA A 49 -19.93 -1.28 -18.37
CA ALA A 49 -20.74 -2.43 -18.75
C ALA A 49 -21.64 -2.13 -19.96
N ASP A 50 -22.32 -0.99 -19.93
CA ASP A 50 -23.20 -0.53 -21.02
C ASP A 50 -22.40 -0.28 -22.31
N SER A 51 -21.24 0.39 -22.19
CA SER A 51 -20.41 0.74 -23.37
C SER A 51 -19.82 -0.47 -24.09
N PHE A 52 -19.53 -1.53 -23.36
CA PHE A 52 -18.94 -2.77 -23.93
C PHE A 52 -19.96 -3.91 -24.05
N HIS A 53 -21.24 -3.67 -23.80
CA HIS A 53 -22.33 -4.67 -23.88
C HIS A 53 -22.03 -5.91 -23.03
N LEU A 54 -21.52 -5.72 -21.82
CA LEU A 54 -21.11 -6.82 -20.92
C LEU A 54 -22.27 -7.41 -20.14
N ALA A 55 -23.51 -7.38 -20.59
CA ALA A 55 -24.68 -8.02 -20.00
C ALA A 55 -24.62 -8.20 -18.46
N HIS A 56 -24.24 -7.13 -17.73
CA HIS A 56 -24.09 -7.08 -16.26
C HIS A 56 -23.31 -8.28 -15.65
N ASP A 57 -22.27 -8.76 -16.36
CA ASP A 57 -21.35 -9.76 -15.82
C ASP A 57 -20.43 -9.08 -14.79
N ASP A 58 -20.93 -8.99 -13.56
CA ASP A 58 -20.25 -8.35 -12.44
C ASP A 58 -18.83 -8.90 -12.22
N THR A 59 -18.61 -10.18 -12.52
CA THR A 59 -17.29 -10.82 -12.42
C THR A 59 -16.28 -10.19 -13.35
N LYS A 60 -16.67 -9.87 -14.59
CA LYS A 60 -15.79 -9.19 -15.55
C LYS A 60 -15.42 -7.79 -15.09
N LEU A 61 -16.38 -7.06 -14.53
CA LEU A 61 -16.14 -5.69 -14.02
C LEU A 61 -15.17 -5.67 -12.85
N VAL A 62 -15.24 -6.67 -11.95
CA VAL A 62 -14.27 -6.82 -10.84
C VAL A 62 -12.83 -6.97 -11.36
N LEU A 63 -12.63 -7.62 -12.53
CA LEU A 63 -11.32 -7.80 -13.13
C LEU A 63 -10.59 -6.47 -13.42
N LEU A 64 -11.32 -5.37 -13.63
CA LEU A 64 -10.71 -4.05 -13.83
C LEU A 64 -9.84 -3.60 -12.66
N ASN A 65 -10.27 -3.87 -11.44
CA ASN A 65 -9.50 -3.57 -10.23
C ASN A 65 -8.54 -4.71 -9.89
N SER A 66 -8.97 -5.97 -10.05
CA SER A 66 -8.17 -7.14 -9.72
C SER A 66 -6.90 -7.23 -10.56
N LEU A 67 -6.95 -7.01 -11.89
CA LEU A 67 -5.76 -7.03 -12.74
C LEU A 67 -4.78 -5.89 -12.42
N TYR A 68 -5.28 -4.74 -12.03
CA TYR A 68 -4.41 -3.68 -11.51
C TYR A 68 -3.65 -4.14 -10.26
N LEU A 69 -4.34 -4.83 -9.32
CA LEU A 69 -3.72 -5.39 -8.11
C LEU A 69 -2.77 -6.57 -8.40
N VAL A 70 -3.01 -7.36 -9.46
CA VAL A 70 -2.03 -8.34 -9.94
C VAL A 70 -0.73 -7.63 -10.35
N GLY A 71 -0.84 -6.52 -11.09
CA GLY A 71 0.32 -5.67 -11.39
C GLY A 71 1.02 -5.16 -10.12
N PHE A 72 0.24 -4.76 -9.11
CA PHE A 72 0.73 -4.35 -7.79
C PHE A 72 1.45 -5.46 -7.01
N ALA A 73 1.06 -6.73 -7.23
CA ALA A 73 1.75 -7.88 -6.62
C ALA A 73 3.13 -8.13 -7.27
N ILE A 74 3.20 -7.98 -8.59
CA ILE A 74 4.41 -8.29 -9.38
C ILE A 74 5.42 -7.13 -9.32
N GLY A 75 4.94 -5.88 -9.36
CA GLY A 75 5.77 -4.69 -9.48
C GLY A 75 6.89 -4.56 -8.44
N PRO A 76 6.63 -4.72 -7.13
CA PRO A 76 7.66 -4.62 -6.11
C PRO A 76 8.79 -5.64 -6.25
N LEU A 77 8.48 -6.84 -6.75
CA LEU A 77 9.48 -7.89 -6.99
C LEU A 77 10.47 -7.49 -8.09
N ILE A 78 10.01 -6.69 -9.07
CA ILE A 78 10.84 -6.22 -10.19
C ILE A 78 11.53 -4.89 -9.83
N PHE A 79 10.75 -3.89 -9.39
CA PHE A 79 11.25 -2.52 -9.23
C PHE A 79 12.04 -2.31 -7.95
N GLY A 80 11.85 -3.13 -6.91
CA GLY A 80 12.67 -3.13 -5.71
C GLY A 80 14.15 -3.37 -6.04
N PRO A 81 14.52 -4.58 -6.51
CA PRO A 81 15.88 -4.88 -6.92
C PRO A 81 16.41 -3.97 -8.03
N LEU A 82 15.57 -3.63 -9.03
CA LEU A 82 15.98 -2.75 -10.12
C LEU A 82 16.44 -1.38 -9.60
N SER A 83 15.73 -0.84 -8.59
CA SER A 83 16.07 0.47 -8.00
C SER A 83 17.41 0.46 -7.24
N GLU A 84 17.84 -0.69 -6.75
CA GLU A 84 19.13 -0.87 -6.09
C GLU A 84 20.28 -1.01 -7.08
N HIS A 85 20.01 -1.46 -8.31
CA HIS A 85 21.02 -1.57 -9.36
C HIS A 85 21.17 -0.30 -10.21
N VAL A 86 20.05 0.25 -10.67
CA VAL A 86 20.01 1.39 -11.61
C VAL A 86 19.95 2.74 -10.89
N GLY A 87 19.43 2.74 -9.67
CA GLY A 87 19.18 3.93 -8.86
C GLY A 87 17.68 4.20 -8.64
N ARG A 88 17.37 4.99 -7.61
CA ARG A 88 15.97 5.31 -7.25
C ARG A 88 15.28 6.18 -8.31
N ARG A 89 15.98 7.25 -8.74
CA ARG A 89 15.46 8.24 -9.69
C ARG A 89 14.99 7.64 -11.02
N PRO A 90 15.82 6.90 -11.78
CA PRO A 90 15.41 6.40 -13.11
C PRO A 90 14.26 5.42 -13.03
N VAL A 91 14.17 4.62 -11.95
CA VAL A 91 13.05 3.70 -11.75
C VAL A 91 11.75 4.48 -11.48
N LEU A 92 11.77 5.47 -10.58
CA LEU A 92 10.58 6.28 -10.29
C LEU A 92 10.09 7.05 -11.53
N ILE A 93 11.00 7.69 -12.28
CA ILE A 93 10.63 8.44 -13.50
C ILE A 93 10.09 7.46 -14.56
N GLY A 94 10.78 6.36 -14.82
CA GLY A 94 10.37 5.38 -15.84
C GLY A 94 9.02 4.76 -15.55
N THR A 95 8.80 4.33 -14.30
CA THR A 95 7.54 3.70 -13.89
C THR A 95 6.39 4.70 -13.85
N PHE A 96 6.61 5.94 -13.41
CA PHE A 96 5.54 6.93 -13.44
C PHE A 96 5.17 7.35 -14.87
N SER A 97 6.17 7.47 -15.77
CA SER A 97 5.91 7.70 -17.19
C SER A 97 5.13 6.53 -17.82
N GLY A 98 5.48 5.28 -17.48
CA GLY A 98 4.72 4.10 -17.88
C GLY A 98 3.28 4.13 -17.34
N TYR A 99 3.09 4.51 -16.08
CA TYR A 99 1.77 4.68 -15.48
C TYR A 99 0.91 5.70 -16.26
N ILE A 100 1.47 6.86 -16.61
CA ILE A 100 0.80 7.89 -17.42
C ILE A 100 0.39 7.33 -18.78
N ILE A 101 1.32 6.69 -19.49
CA ILE A 101 1.08 6.11 -20.83
C ILE A 101 -0.05 5.07 -20.79
N PHE A 102 0.00 4.15 -19.83
CA PHE A 102 -1.02 3.09 -19.72
C PHE A 102 -2.35 3.60 -19.19
N THR A 103 -2.37 4.65 -18.35
CA THR A 103 -3.62 5.33 -17.96
C THR A 103 -4.29 6.01 -19.16
N MET A 104 -3.51 6.66 -20.03
CA MET A 104 -3.99 7.21 -21.28
C MET A 104 -4.51 6.10 -22.23
N ALA A 105 -3.79 4.97 -22.32
CA ALA A 105 -4.23 3.81 -23.08
C ALA A 105 -5.56 3.23 -22.55
N CYS A 106 -5.79 3.23 -21.24
CA CYS A 106 -7.08 2.86 -20.66
C CYS A 106 -8.21 3.79 -21.15
N ALA A 107 -7.98 5.12 -21.17
CA ALA A 107 -8.98 6.08 -21.67
C ALA A 107 -9.31 5.91 -23.15
N LEU A 108 -8.34 5.47 -23.95
CA LEU A 108 -8.44 5.28 -25.41
C LEU A 108 -8.77 3.84 -25.81
N SER A 109 -9.01 2.93 -24.85
CA SER A 109 -9.18 1.50 -25.14
C SER A 109 -10.35 1.25 -26.11
N PRO A 110 -10.11 0.45 -27.19
CA PRO A 110 -11.13 0.17 -28.19
C PRO A 110 -12.09 -0.94 -27.78
N ASN A 111 -11.66 -1.86 -26.92
CA ASN A 111 -12.43 -3.01 -26.46
C ASN A 111 -12.08 -3.37 -25.01
N PHE A 112 -12.94 -4.17 -24.38
CA PHE A 112 -12.79 -4.55 -22.98
C PHE A 112 -11.52 -5.37 -22.70
N PRO A 113 -11.10 -6.37 -23.50
CA PRO A 113 -9.84 -7.08 -23.26
C PRO A 113 -8.61 -6.16 -23.30
N ALA A 114 -8.55 -5.18 -24.21
CA ALA A 114 -7.47 -4.20 -24.24
C ALA A 114 -7.44 -3.35 -22.96
N LEU A 115 -8.62 -2.93 -22.48
CA LEU A 115 -8.73 -2.21 -21.19
C LEU A 115 -8.15 -3.03 -20.04
N LEU A 116 -8.43 -4.34 -19.97
CA LEU A 116 -7.90 -5.23 -18.94
C LEU A 116 -6.38 -5.34 -19.00
N VAL A 117 -5.80 -5.50 -20.20
CA VAL A 117 -4.33 -5.54 -20.37
C VAL A 117 -3.69 -4.22 -19.95
N PHE A 118 -4.27 -3.08 -20.35
CA PHE A 118 -3.75 -1.77 -19.96
C PHE A 118 -3.87 -1.54 -18.46
N ARG A 119 -4.92 -2.03 -17.81
CA ARG A 119 -5.07 -2.00 -16.35
C ARG A 119 -3.98 -2.79 -15.64
N LEU A 120 -3.63 -3.99 -16.13
CA LEU A 120 -2.52 -4.79 -15.59
C LEU A 120 -1.19 -4.03 -15.70
N LEU A 121 -0.88 -3.48 -16.88
CA LEU A 121 0.37 -2.73 -17.13
C LEU A 121 0.41 -1.42 -16.32
N CYS A 122 -0.72 -0.75 -16.18
CA CYS A 122 -0.87 0.41 -15.31
C CYS A 122 -0.55 0.07 -13.85
N GLY A 123 -1.15 -1.02 -13.32
CA GLY A 123 -0.91 -1.51 -11.97
C GLY A 123 0.55 -1.93 -11.73
N LEU A 124 1.17 -2.59 -12.70
CA LEU A 124 2.58 -2.96 -12.63
C LEU A 124 3.47 -1.72 -12.41
N ASN A 125 3.29 -0.69 -13.22
CA ASN A 125 4.07 0.56 -13.11
C ASN A 125 3.73 1.36 -11.86
N ALA A 126 2.47 1.36 -11.44
CA ALA A 126 1.99 2.05 -10.25
C ALA A 126 2.50 1.45 -8.93
N ALA A 127 3.02 0.23 -8.95
CA ALA A 127 3.48 -0.47 -7.74
C ALA A 127 4.87 -0.04 -7.26
N SER A 128 5.64 0.67 -8.08
CA SER A 128 7.03 1.05 -7.77
C SER A 128 7.19 1.88 -6.49
N PRO A 129 6.29 2.82 -6.11
CA PRO A 129 6.42 3.56 -4.86
C PRO A 129 6.46 2.66 -3.62
N ASN A 130 5.67 1.58 -3.61
CA ASN A 130 5.63 0.63 -2.49
C ASN A 130 6.98 -0.07 -2.25
N ALA A 131 7.76 -0.27 -3.31
CA ALA A 131 9.08 -0.91 -3.22
C ALA A 131 10.22 0.10 -2.98
N VAL A 132 10.10 1.32 -3.52
CA VAL A 132 11.22 2.24 -3.64
C VAL A 132 11.21 3.33 -2.57
N LEU A 133 10.02 3.85 -2.19
CA LEU A 133 9.93 5.04 -1.32
C LEU A 133 10.43 4.79 0.11
N GLY A 134 10.25 3.58 0.65
CA GLY A 134 10.79 3.24 1.96
C GLY A 134 12.31 3.41 2.03
N GLY A 135 13.02 2.90 1.01
CA GLY A 135 14.46 3.08 0.86
C GLY A 135 14.85 4.53 0.56
N LEU A 136 14.09 5.20 -0.33
CA LEU A 136 14.31 6.61 -0.67
C LEU A 136 14.26 7.52 0.56
N TYR A 137 13.26 7.33 1.44
CA TYR A 137 13.13 8.12 2.67
C TYR A 137 14.21 7.79 3.69
N ALA A 138 14.69 6.52 3.74
CA ALA A 138 15.82 6.15 4.56
C ALA A 138 17.13 6.78 4.07
N ASP A 139 17.31 6.93 2.76
CA ASP A 139 18.50 7.53 2.15
C ASP A 139 18.65 9.04 2.46
N ILE A 140 17.52 9.77 2.72
CA ILE A 140 17.53 11.23 2.91
C ILE A 140 17.19 11.70 4.32
N LEU A 141 16.54 10.87 5.15
CA LEU A 141 16.07 11.22 6.49
C LEU A 141 16.82 10.40 7.54
N ASP A 142 17.82 11.02 8.16
CA ASP A 142 18.62 10.39 9.22
C ASP A 142 17.82 10.22 10.51
N ASN A 143 17.02 11.23 10.88
CA ASN A 143 16.23 11.20 12.12
C ASN A 143 15.08 10.18 12.01
N PRO A 144 15.04 9.13 12.88
CA PRO A 144 13.99 8.11 12.88
C PRO A 144 12.57 8.67 13.08
N GLN A 145 12.42 9.79 13.79
CA GLN A 145 11.11 10.43 13.99
C GLN A 145 10.60 11.06 12.71
N THR A 146 11.42 11.84 12.02
CA THR A 146 11.06 12.49 10.74
C THR A 146 10.76 11.44 9.67
N ARG A 147 11.57 10.38 9.59
CA ARG A 147 11.32 9.24 8.70
C ARG A 147 10.02 8.54 9.03
N GLY A 148 9.72 8.34 10.33
CA GLY A 148 8.46 7.77 10.78
C GLY A 148 7.24 8.58 10.36
N ILE A 149 7.31 9.92 10.45
CA ILE A 149 6.24 10.83 10.00
C ILE A 149 6.06 10.74 8.47
N ALA A 150 7.15 10.76 7.70
CA ALA A 150 7.08 10.63 6.24
C ALA A 150 6.44 9.31 5.80
N MET A 151 6.78 8.19 6.47
CA MET A 151 6.18 6.88 6.22
C MET A 151 4.72 6.83 6.67
N ALA A 152 4.36 7.50 7.76
CA ALA A 152 2.97 7.58 8.21
C ALA A 152 2.10 8.38 7.22
N LEU A 153 2.59 9.51 6.72
CA LEU A 153 1.94 10.28 5.65
C LEU A 153 1.77 9.43 4.37
N PHE A 154 2.83 8.71 3.97
CA PHE A 154 2.75 7.76 2.87
C PHE A 154 1.60 6.77 3.05
N MET A 155 1.44 6.18 4.24
CA MET A 155 0.37 5.20 4.52
C MET A 155 -1.02 5.82 4.49
N VAL A 156 -1.19 7.01 5.05
CA VAL A 156 -2.49 7.74 5.02
C VAL A 156 -2.89 8.03 3.59
N VAL A 157 -1.97 8.54 2.77
CA VAL A 157 -2.25 8.88 1.38
C VAL A 157 -2.53 7.63 0.54
N THR A 158 -1.82 6.53 0.81
CA THR A 158 -2.11 5.21 0.20
C THR A 158 -3.54 4.75 0.50
N GLY A 159 -4.04 4.99 1.72
CA GLY A 159 -5.41 4.67 2.09
C GLY A 159 -6.43 5.66 1.54
N PHE A 160 -6.07 6.94 1.40
CA PHE A 160 -6.98 8.01 0.99
C PHE A 160 -7.28 8.00 -0.51
N GLY A 161 -6.26 7.73 -1.34
CA GLY A 161 -6.38 7.73 -2.80
C GLY A 161 -7.53 6.87 -3.33
N PRO A 162 -7.59 5.57 -2.98
CA PRO A 162 -8.61 4.68 -3.49
C PRO A 162 -10.05 5.06 -3.08
N GLN A 163 -10.22 5.75 -1.97
CA GLN A 163 -11.54 6.15 -1.46
C GLN A 163 -12.10 7.37 -2.21
N LEU A 164 -11.22 8.27 -2.65
CA LEU A 164 -11.63 9.41 -3.49
C LEU A 164 -11.98 8.99 -4.92
N ALA A 165 -11.40 7.90 -5.40
CA ALA A 165 -11.58 7.48 -6.78
C ALA A 165 -13.04 7.13 -7.13
N PRO A 166 -13.80 6.32 -6.37
CA PRO A 166 -15.21 6.05 -6.65
C PRO A 166 -16.09 7.30 -6.56
N LEU A 167 -15.76 8.20 -5.63
CA LEU A 167 -16.47 9.48 -5.52
C LEU A 167 -16.32 10.29 -6.80
N VAL A 168 -15.08 10.52 -7.25
CA VAL A 168 -14.80 11.29 -8.47
C VAL A 168 -15.35 10.58 -9.70
N SER A 169 -15.07 9.29 -9.85
CA SER A 169 -15.50 8.51 -11.02
C SER A 169 -17.03 8.36 -11.09
N GLY A 170 -17.71 8.26 -9.95
CA GLY A 170 -19.17 8.18 -9.90
C GLY A 170 -19.88 9.42 -10.46
N PHE A 171 -19.33 10.63 -10.22
CA PHE A 171 -19.87 11.86 -10.82
C PHE A 171 -19.44 12.01 -12.30
N VAL A 172 -18.20 11.70 -12.61
CA VAL A 172 -17.65 11.93 -13.96
C VAL A 172 -18.15 10.89 -14.97
N SER A 173 -18.42 9.66 -14.54
CA SER A 173 -18.92 8.57 -15.39
C SER A 173 -20.30 8.85 -16.00
N THR A 174 -21.09 9.78 -15.43
CA THR A 174 -22.37 10.23 -16.00
C THR A 174 -22.21 10.88 -17.38
N VAL A 175 -21.04 11.46 -17.68
CA VAL A 175 -20.73 12.03 -18.99
C VAL A 175 -20.18 10.96 -19.92
N SER A 176 -19.15 10.23 -19.49
CA SER A 176 -18.59 9.06 -20.16
C SER A 176 -17.60 8.36 -19.22
N TRP A 177 -17.58 7.03 -19.24
CA TRP A 177 -16.63 6.23 -18.48
C TRP A 177 -15.16 6.56 -18.80
N ARG A 178 -14.85 7.02 -20.02
CA ARG A 178 -13.50 7.43 -20.43
C ARG A 178 -12.97 8.62 -19.64
N TRP A 179 -13.83 9.54 -19.24
CA TRP A 179 -13.47 10.70 -18.44
C TRP A 179 -12.90 10.30 -17.07
N THR A 180 -13.29 9.16 -16.55
CA THR A 180 -12.72 8.60 -15.32
C THR A 180 -11.19 8.46 -15.43
N PHE A 181 -10.70 7.94 -16.54
CA PHE A 181 -9.25 7.79 -16.77
C PHE A 181 -8.58 9.12 -17.15
N TRP A 182 -9.28 10.01 -17.85
CA TRP A 182 -8.75 11.36 -18.15
C TRP A 182 -8.54 12.19 -16.88
N VAL A 183 -9.42 12.10 -15.89
CA VAL A 183 -9.23 12.74 -14.57
C VAL A 183 -8.03 12.13 -13.85
N GLY A 184 -7.87 10.80 -13.87
CA GLY A 184 -6.68 10.13 -13.36
C GLY A 184 -5.40 10.61 -14.03
N LEU A 185 -5.43 10.79 -15.36
CA LEU A 185 -4.33 11.31 -16.14
C LEU A 185 -4.00 12.77 -15.79
N ALA A 186 -5.01 13.61 -15.58
CA ALA A 186 -4.83 15.00 -15.16
C ALA A 186 -4.18 15.08 -13.77
N ALA A 187 -4.62 14.25 -12.82
CA ALA A 187 -3.99 14.14 -11.50
C ALA A 187 -2.52 13.70 -11.60
N ALA A 188 -2.22 12.72 -12.47
CA ALA A 188 -0.85 12.28 -12.74
C ALA A 188 -0.02 13.40 -13.39
N GLY A 189 -0.60 14.16 -14.30
CA GLY A 189 0.04 15.31 -14.94
C GLY A 189 0.50 16.37 -13.96
N VAL A 190 -0.28 16.63 -12.90
CA VAL A 190 0.11 17.54 -11.81
C VAL A 190 1.30 16.98 -11.03
N GLY A 191 1.35 15.67 -10.79
CA GLY A 191 2.44 15.01 -10.05
C GLY A 191 3.73 14.87 -10.86
N TYR A 192 3.66 14.79 -12.18
CA TYR A 192 4.79 14.43 -13.04
C TYR A 192 5.99 15.40 -12.95
N PRO A 193 5.82 16.72 -12.94
CA PRO A 193 6.94 17.64 -12.77
C PRO A 193 7.71 17.40 -11.46
N PHE A 194 7.02 17.14 -10.37
CA PHE A 194 7.67 16.87 -9.08
C PHE A 194 8.56 15.64 -9.14
N ILE A 195 8.14 14.60 -9.87
CA ILE A 195 8.87 13.33 -10.00
C ILE A 195 10.07 13.49 -10.96
N LEU A 196 9.93 14.25 -12.04
CA LEU A 196 11.03 14.52 -12.98
C LEU A 196 12.24 15.18 -12.32
N PHE A 197 12.01 16.08 -11.37
CA PHE A 197 13.05 16.83 -10.68
C PHE A 197 13.60 16.15 -9.42
N ILE A 198 13.18 14.90 -9.11
CA ILE A 198 13.78 14.13 -8.01
C ILE A 198 15.28 13.91 -8.29
N PRO A 199 16.19 14.27 -7.37
CA PRO A 199 17.61 13.91 -7.50
C PRO A 199 17.83 12.41 -7.26
N GLU A 200 18.95 11.87 -7.71
CA GLU A 200 19.36 10.52 -7.33
C GLU A 200 19.80 10.52 -5.85
N THR A 201 19.34 9.53 -5.10
CA THR A 201 19.61 9.41 -3.66
C THR A 201 20.32 8.12 -3.27
N TYR A 202 20.39 7.15 -4.17
CA TYR A 202 21.01 5.88 -3.86
C TYR A 202 22.54 5.99 -3.83
N VAL A 203 23.11 5.93 -2.63
CA VAL A 203 24.54 6.16 -2.35
C VAL A 203 25.48 5.32 -3.21
N PRO A 204 25.27 3.99 -3.40
CA PRO A 204 26.16 3.18 -4.24
C PRO A 204 26.25 3.65 -5.69
N VAL A 205 25.11 4.04 -6.28
CA VAL A 205 25.04 4.55 -7.65
C VAL A 205 25.70 5.93 -7.76
N LEU A 206 25.49 6.78 -6.76
CA LEU A 206 26.14 8.10 -6.70
C LEU A 206 27.65 7.97 -6.61
N LYS A 207 28.19 7.10 -5.75
CA LYS A 207 29.63 6.81 -5.65
C LYS A 207 30.19 6.32 -6.99
N LYS A 208 29.51 5.37 -7.64
CA LYS A 208 29.91 4.84 -8.95
C LYS A 208 29.93 5.93 -10.03
N ARG A 209 28.91 6.82 -10.05
CA ARG A 209 28.86 7.96 -10.98
C ARG A 209 29.97 8.99 -10.70
N HIS A 210 30.24 9.26 -9.43
CA HIS A 210 31.32 10.17 -9.03
C HIS A 210 32.69 9.62 -9.42
N ALA A 211 32.98 8.34 -9.12
CA ALA A 211 34.22 7.67 -9.54
C ALA A 211 34.43 7.71 -11.06
N ARG A 212 33.36 7.44 -11.85
CA ARG A 212 33.42 7.56 -13.32
C ARG A 212 33.68 8.98 -13.82
N ARG A 213 33.16 10.02 -13.12
CA ARG A 213 33.44 11.42 -13.45
C ARG A 213 34.88 11.79 -13.16
N LEU A 214 35.44 11.36 -12.04
CA LEU A 214 36.85 11.58 -11.68
C LEU A 214 37.80 10.89 -12.66
N ALA A 215 37.52 9.64 -13.06
CA ALA A 215 38.28 8.92 -14.05
C ALA A 215 38.27 9.62 -15.43
N LYS A 216 37.12 10.16 -15.86
CA LYS A 216 37.00 10.93 -17.11
C LYS A 216 37.70 12.31 -17.04
N ALA A 217 37.82 12.87 -15.84
CA ALA A 217 38.50 14.15 -15.62
C ALA A 217 40.04 14.02 -15.52
N GLY A 218 40.62 12.84 -15.79
CA GLY A 218 42.06 12.57 -15.76
C GLY A 218 42.71 12.63 -14.37
N LYS A 219 41.90 12.64 -13.29
CA LYS A 219 42.37 12.53 -11.93
C LYS A 219 42.43 11.05 -11.57
N GLN A 220 43.51 10.41 -11.96
CA GLN A 220 43.81 9.00 -11.72
C GLN A 220 44.31 8.83 -10.29
N GLU A 221 43.44 8.48 -9.36
CA GLU A 221 43.86 7.77 -8.13
C GLU A 221 43.64 6.27 -8.33
N GLN A 222 44.73 5.56 -8.57
CA GLN A 222 44.77 4.15 -8.89
C GLN A 222 44.35 3.18 -7.77
N ASN A 223 44.02 3.67 -6.57
CA ASN A 223 43.86 2.81 -5.38
C ASN A 223 42.37 2.63 -4.90
N GLY A 224 41.39 3.13 -5.58
CA GLY A 224 39.98 3.10 -5.11
C GLY A 224 39.04 2.17 -5.88
N CYS A 225 39.43 1.72 -7.09
CA CYS A 225 38.47 1.04 -7.98
C CYS A 225 38.18 -0.42 -7.57
N ASN A 226 39.14 -1.11 -6.96
CA ASN A 226 38.98 -2.54 -6.58
C ASN A 226 38.29 -2.74 -5.22
N THR A 227 38.16 -1.69 -4.38
CA THR A 227 37.52 -1.80 -3.06
C THR A 227 36.03 -1.41 -3.13
N ILE A 228 35.56 -0.75 -4.19
CA ILE A 228 34.17 -0.30 -4.34
C ILE A 228 33.24 -1.40 -4.85
N GLU A 229 33.76 -2.42 -5.50
CA GLU A 229 32.95 -3.59 -5.92
C GLU A 229 32.51 -4.50 -4.77
N SER A 230 33.03 -4.29 -3.55
CA SER A 230 32.85 -5.24 -2.44
C SER A 230 32.00 -4.76 -1.25
N GLN A 231 31.40 -3.56 -1.29
CA GLN A 231 30.61 -3.03 -0.17
C GLN A 231 29.19 -2.57 -0.55
N GLY A 232 28.51 -3.32 -1.37
CA GLY A 232 27.05 -3.25 -1.42
C GLY A 232 26.47 -4.16 -0.33
N PRO A 233 25.30 -3.84 0.27
CA PRO A 233 24.64 -4.72 1.24
C PRO A 233 24.04 -5.99 0.61
N GLY A 234 24.52 -6.39 -0.56
CA GLY A 234 24.26 -7.69 -1.19
C GLY A 234 25.39 -8.65 -0.82
N HIS A 235 25.09 -9.70 -0.08
CA HIS A 235 26.03 -10.78 0.25
C HIS A 235 26.77 -11.22 -1.01
N ARG A 236 28.11 -11.22 -0.96
CA ARG A 236 28.98 -11.88 -1.95
C ARG A 236 28.48 -13.32 -2.10
N GLY A 237 27.90 -13.66 -3.25
CA GLY A 237 27.53 -15.03 -3.59
C GLY A 237 26.08 -15.30 -3.92
N ASP A 238 25.13 -14.42 -3.59
CA ASP A 238 23.74 -14.65 -3.93
C ASP A 238 23.47 -14.25 -5.38
N GLY A 239 23.22 -15.24 -6.24
CA GLY A 239 22.78 -14.99 -7.62
C GLY A 239 21.48 -14.19 -7.66
N ILE A 240 21.22 -13.47 -8.74
CA ILE A 240 19.99 -12.66 -8.93
C ILE A 240 18.73 -13.47 -8.56
N LEU A 241 18.71 -14.77 -8.90
CA LEU A 241 17.60 -15.67 -8.58
C LEU A 241 17.38 -15.82 -7.07
N SER A 242 18.42 -15.85 -6.24
CA SER A 242 18.29 -15.96 -4.78
C SER A 242 17.65 -14.70 -4.17
N ILE A 243 17.91 -13.53 -4.74
CA ILE A 243 17.31 -12.27 -4.31
C ILE A 243 15.80 -12.29 -4.58
N PHE A 244 15.38 -12.75 -5.76
CA PHE A 244 13.96 -12.89 -6.12
C PHE A 244 13.24 -13.99 -5.32
N MET A 245 13.91 -15.08 -4.97
CA MET A 245 13.32 -16.18 -4.18
C MET A 245 13.26 -15.88 -2.67
N ARG A 246 14.08 -14.96 -2.19
CA ARG A 246 14.18 -14.62 -0.75
C ARG A 246 12.83 -14.26 -0.10
N PRO A 247 11.96 -13.41 -0.68
CA PRO A 247 10.64 -13.10 -0.12
C PRO A 247 9.78 -14.35 0.12
N PHE A 248 9.77 -15.28 -0.82
CA PHE A 248 8.99 -16.54 -0.72
C PHE A 248 9.55 -17.47 0.34
N VAL A 249 10.88 -17.59 0.43
CA VAL A 249 11.54 -18.38 1.47
C VAL A 249 11.28 -17.78 2.86
N MET A 250 11.26 -16.45 2.98
CA MET A 250 10.97 -15.77 4.24
C MET A 250 9.52 -16.03 4.68
N ILE A 251 8.52 -15.92 3.80
CA ILE A 251 7.13 -16.24 4.15
C ILE A 251 7.00 -17.68 4.68
N ALA A 252 7.69 -18.63 4.05
CA ALA A 252 7.59 -20.04 4.43
C ALA A 252 8.31 -20.37 5.76
N LYS A 253 9.39 -19.65 6.11
CA LYS A 253 10.21 -19.95 7.28
C LYS A 253 10.02 -19.03 8.48
N GLU A 254 9.36 -17.88 8.30
CA GLU A 254 9.22 -16.84 9.31
C GLU A 254 7.75 -16.70 9.77
N PRO A 255 7.34 -17.30 10.89
CA PRO A 255 5.96 -17.24 11.36
C PRO A 255 5.47 -15.80 11.61
N VAL A 256 6.32 -14.94 12.14
CA VAL A 256 5.99 -13.52 12.37
C VAL A 256 5.62 -12.83 11.06
N LEU A 257 6.42 -13.05 10.01
CA LEU A 257 6.17 -12.48 8.70
C LEU A 257 4.88 -13.05 8.08
N LEU A 258 4.67 -14.36 8.17
CA LEU A 258 3.49 -15.02 7.61
C LEU A 258 2.20 -14.49 8.25
N PHE A 259 2.09 -14.54 9.60
CA PHE A 259 0.87 -14.13 10.29
C PHE A 259 0.61 -12.62 10.19
N ALA A 260 1.66 -11.77 10.27
CA ALA A 260 1.53 -10.34 10.03
C ALA A 260 1.06 -10.05 8.60
N SER A 261 1.60 -10.76 7.60
CA SER A 261 1.23 -10.60 6.19
C SER A 261 -0.18 -11.10 5.91
N LEU A 262 -0.63 -12.19 6.54
CA LEU A 262 -2.01 -12.68 6.45
C LEU A 262 -2.99 -11.66 7.03
N PHE A 263 -2.70 -11.10 8.20
CA PHE A 263 -3.55 -10.10 8.84
C PHE A 263 -3.65 -8.82 8.01
N MET A 264 -2.51 -8.27 7.59
CA MET A 264 -2.49 -7.11 6.68
C MET A 264 -3.16 -7.42 5.35
N GLY A 265 -2.92 -8.61 4.79
CA GLY A 265 -3.46 -9.04 3.52
C GLY A 265 -4.98 -9.17 3.54
N PHE A 266 -5.53 -9.78 4.59
CA PHE A 266 -6.98 -9.87 4.77
C PHE A 266 -7.62 -8.49 4.98
N THR A 267 -7.00 -7.64 5.81
CA THR A 267 -7.46 -6.26 6.03
C THR A 267 -7.46 -5.45 4.73
N TYR A 268 -6.44 -5.62 3.88
CA TYR A 268 -6.33 -4.98 2.57
C TYR A 268 -7.34 -5.54 1.57
N ALA A 269 -7.56 -6.84 1.60
CA ALA A 269 -8.55 -7.49 0.76
C ALA A 269 -9.98 -7.03 1.09
N MET A 270 -10.31 -6.88 2.40
CA MET A 270 -11.57 -6.29 2.82
C MET A 270 -11.72 -4.83 2.33
N PHE A 271 -10.65 -4.06 2.36
CA PHE A 271 -10.67 -2.69 1.84
C PHE A 271 -11.08 -2.66 0.36
N TYR A 272 -10.52 -3.56 -0.47
CA TYR A 272 -10.91 -3.66 -1.88
C TYR A 272 -12.28 -4.31 -2.09
N LEU A 273 -12.70 -5.18 -1.19
CA LEU A 273 -14.06 -5.74 -1.19
C LEU A 273 -15.12 -4.65 -1.02
N TYR A 274 -14.87 -3.63 -0.20
CA TYR A 274 -15.80 -2.50 -0.03
C TYR A 274 -16.12 -1.80 -1.36
N PHE A 275 -15.18 -1.76 -2.33
CA PHE A 275 -15.45 -1.18 -3.66
C PHE A 275 -16.46 -1.99 -4.48
N GLN A 276 -16.69 -3.25 -4.13
CA GLN A 276 -17.74 -4.09 -4.73
C GLN A 276 -19.00 -4.12 -3.86
N ALA A 277 -18.84 -4.18 -2.53
CA ALA A 277 -19.95 -4.27 -1.60
C ALA A 277 -20.77 -2.97 -1.51
N TYR A 278 -20.13 -1.80 -1.55
CA TYR A 278 -20.82 -0.52 -1.46
C TYR A 278 -21.78 -0.25 -2.63
N PRO A 279 -21.40 -0.49 -3.90
CA PRO A 279 -22.38 -0.47 -4.99
C PRO A 279 -23.57 -1.39 -4.76
N ILE A 280 -23.34 -2.63 -4.29
CA ILE A 280 -24.43 -3.59 -3.98
C ILE A 280 -25.37 -3.04 -2.89
N ILE A 281 -24.83 -2.35 -1.88
CA ILE A 281 -25.60 -1.86 -0.74
C ILE A 281 -26.28 -0.52 -1.04
N PHE A 282 -25.59 0.42 -1.71
CA PHE A 282 -26.03 1.81 -1.79
C PHE A 282 -26.53 2.24 -3.17
N GLN A 283 -26.08 1.62 -4.27
CA GLN A 283 -26.49 2.02 -5.62
C GLN A 283 -27.79 1.33 -6.06
N SER A 284 -28.56 2.01 -6.88
CA SER A 284 -29.70 1.43 -7.59
C SER A 284 -29.19 0.72 -8.86
N LYS A 285 -29.54 -0.54 -9.02
CA LYS A 285 -29.51 -1.22 -10.31
C LYS A 285 -30.88 -1.05 -10.94
N THR A 286 -31.23 0.16 -11.42
CA THR A 286 -32.45 0.35 -12.20
C THR A 286 -32.39 -0.48 -13.47
N PRO A 287 -33.35 -1.38 -13.73
CA PRO A 287 -33.55 -1.91 -15.06
C PRO A 287 -34.08 -0.77 -15.93
N ILE A 288 -33.26 -0.28 -16.86
CA ILE A 288 -33.76 0.58 -17.91
C ILE A 288 -34.74 -0.27 -18.74
N SER A 289 -36.03 0.15 -18.69
CA SER A 289 -37.11 -0.19 -19.62
C SER A 289 -37.76 -1.57 -19.58
N GLY A 290 -39.00 -1.58 -19.11
CA GLY A 290 -40.15 -2.17 -19.78
C GLY A 290 -40.04 -3.58 -20.33
N LYS A 291 -39.92 -4.61 -19.47
CA LYS A 291 -40.53 -5.91 -19.76
C LYS A 291 -40.92 -6.61 -18.45
N ASN A 292 -42.19 -7.02 -18.41
CA ASN A 292 -42.79 -7.82 -17.36
C ASN A 292 -41.90 -9.03 -17.05
N ILE A 293 -41.44 -9.13 -15.80
CA ILE A 293 -40.66 -10.27 -15.34
C ILE A 293 -41.46 -10.96 -14.27
N GLY A 294 -41.98 -12.13 -14.63
CA GLY A 294 -42.40 -13.14 -13.68
C GLY A 294 -41.18 -13.85 -13.10
N LEU A 295 -41.23 -14.19 -11.87
CA LEU A 295 -40.49 -15.24 -11.14
C LEU A 295 -39.08 -14.99 -10.62
N ASP A 296 -38.50 -13.82 -10.66
CA ASP A 296 -37.17 -13.65 -10.00
C ASP A 296 -37.10 -12.41 -9.09
N GLN A 297 -38.20 -12.14 -8.38
CA GLN A 297 -38.32 -11.00 -7.45
C GLN A 297 -37.43 -11.11 -6.21
N SER A 298 -36.95 -12.28 -5.85
CA SER A 298 -36.13 -12.47 -4.63
C SER A 298 -34.67 -12.04 -4.81
N LEU A 299 -34.11 -12.14 -6.01
CA LEU A 299 -32.74 -11.71 -6.32
C LEU A 299 -32.64 -10.21 -6.61
N ASN A 300 -33.68 -9.62 -7.21
CA ASN A 300 -33.74 -8.17 -7.47
C ASN A 300 -33.99 -7.33 -6.20
N PHE A 301 -34.56 -7.91 -5.15
CA PHE A 301 -34.85 -7.22 -3.89
C PHE A 301 -33.58 -6.78 -3.11
N LEU A 302 -32.45 -7.46 -3.31
CA LEU A 302 -31.17 -7.11 -2.66
C LEU A 302 -30.38 -6.00 -3.41
N ALA A 303 -30.70 -5.75 -4.69
CA ALA A 303 -29.95 -4.85 -5.54
C ALA A 303 -30.29 -3.36 -5.38
N ASP A 304 -31.41 -3.00 -4.74
CA ASP A 304 -31.93 -1.65 -4.65
C ASP A 304 -32.19 -1.17 -3.22
N LEU A 305 -31.31 -1.52 -2.26
CA LEU A 305 -31.60 -1.23 -0.85
C LEU A 305 -31.80 0.28 -0.61
N TYR A 306 -30.97 1.14 -1.19
CA TYR A 306 -31.04 2.60 -1.00
C TYR A 306 -31.23 3.41 -2.29
N GLY A 307 -30.98 2.84 -3.45
CA GLY A 307 -31.25 3.47 -4.75
C GLY A 307 -30.48 4.77 -5.02
N LEU A 308 -29.28 4.93 -4.47
CA LEU A 308 -28.47 6.15 -4.62
C LEU A 308 -27.77 6.19 -5.99
N SER A 309 -27.62 7.39 -6.55
CA SER A 309 -26.81 7.56 -7.75
C SER A 309 -25.34 7.21 -7.50
N PRO A 310 -24.57 6.77 -8.52
CA PRO A 310 -23.15 6.35 -8.35
C PRO A 310 -22.27 7.39 -7.66
N GLY A 311 -22.46 8.67 -7.96
CA GLY A 311 -21.73 9.77 -7.32
C GLY A 311 -22.07 9.93 -5.84
N VAL A 312 -23.36 9.83 -5.47
CA VAL A 312 -23.81 9.93 -4.07
C VAL A 312 -23.39 8.69 -3.28
N ALA A 313 -23.47 7.50 -3.88
CA ALA A 313 -22.96 6.26 -3.28
C ALA A 313 -21.46 6.33 -3.03
N GLY A 314 -20.69 7.04 -3.86
CA GLY A 314 -19.29 7.35 -3.64
C GLY A 314 -19.00 8.12 -2.35
N LEU A 315 -19.95 8.90 -1.83
CA LEU A 315 -19.81 9.59 -0.53
C LEU A 315 -19.71 8.60 0.64
N ALA A 316 -20.19 7.36 0.49
CA ALA A 316 -20.06 6.32 1.50
C ALA A 316 -18.60 5.99 1.87
N PHE A 317 -17.64 6.30 1.00
CA PHE A 317 -16.22 6.12 1.27
C PHE A 317 -15.60 7.24 2.13
N LEU A 318 -16.25 8.41 2.26
CA LEU A 318 -15.70 9.53 3.03
C LEU A 318 -15.49 9.21 4.52
N PRO A 319 -16.39 8.52 5.24
CA PRO A 319 -16.15 8.14 6.63
C PRO A 319 -14.89 7.30 6.81
N ILE A 320 -14.54 6.43 5.85
CA ILE A 320 -13.28 5.66 5.88
C ILE A 320 -12.09 6.61 5.81
N SER A 321 -12.15 7.64 4.96
CA SER A 321 -11.10 8.67 4.82
C SER A 321 -10.93 9.47 6.12
N VAL A 322 -12.03 9.86 6.76
CA VAL A 322 -12.00 10.54 8.08
C VAL A 322 -11.37 9.62 9.12
N GLY A 323 -11.72 8.31 9.11
CA GLY A 323 -11.11 7.31 9.97
C GLY A 323 -9.59 7.23 9.80
N ALA A 324 -9.10 7.31 8.56
CA ALA A 324 -7.67 7.33 8.27
C ALA A 324 -6.95 8.55 8.89
N LEU A 325 -7.57 9.73 8.88
CA LEU A 325 -7.02 10.94 9.53
C LEU A 325 -7.02 10.81 11.06
N VAL A 326 -8.08 10.24 11.63
CA VAL A 326 -8.14 9.95 13.08
C VAL A 326 -7.03 8.96 13.47
N ALA A 327 -6.84 7.90 12.69
CA ALA A 327 -5.77 6.92 12.92
C ALA A 327 -4.38 7.55 12.87
N PHE A 328 -4.14 8.46 11.91
CA PHE A 328 -2.89 9.21 11.82
C PHE A 328 -2.65 10.08 13.06
N SER A 329 -3.68 10.77 13.54
CA SER A 329 -3.60 11.55 14.77
C SER A 329 -3.26 10.67 15.98
N LEU A 330 -3.92 9.51 16.11
CA LEU A 330 -3.62 8.53 17.16
C LEU A 330 -2.18 8.00 17.07
N PHE A 331 -1.68 7.77 15.85
CA PHE A 331 -0.30 7.35 15.62
C PHE A 331 0.70 8.41 16.12
N LEU A 332 0.48 9.69 15.82
CA LEU A 332 1.34 10.78 16.29
C LEU A 332 1.28 10.94 17.82
N LEU A 333 0.08 10.88 18.39
CA LEU A 333 -0.11 10.97 19.85
C LEU A 333 0.59 9.82 20.57
N TYR A 334 0.41 8.58 20.08
CA TYR A 334 1.08 7.42 20.67
C TYR A 334 2.60 7.51 20.51
N GLY A 335 3.10 7.96 19.36
CA GLY A 335 4.53 8.18 19.13
C GLY A 335 5.14 9.17 20.11
N SER A 336 4.44 10.26 20.40
CA SER A 336 4.85 11.26 21.39
C SER A 336 4.82 10.69 22.81
N TYR A 337 3.77 9.96 23.17
CA TYR A 337 3.62 9.28 24.46
C TYR A 337 4.73 8.25 24.69
N HIS A 338 4.99 7.40 23.69
CA HIS A 338 6.05 6.38 23.74
C HIS A 338 7.44 7.03 23.87
N SER A 339 7.72 8.09 23.11
CA SER A 339 9.00 8.81 23.19
C SER A 339 9.23 9.41 24.57
N LYS A 340 8.19 9.92 25.24
CA LYS A 340 8.25 10.40 26.61
C LYS A 340 8.53 9.25 27.59
N ALA A 341 7.85 8.12 27.43
CA ALA A 341 8.06 6.93 28.28
C ALA A 341 9.48 6.35 28.15
N VAL A 342 10.08 6.39 26.94
CA VAL A 342 11.49 6.01 26.74
C VAL A 342 12.44 6.96 27.48
N LYS A 343 12.20 8.27 27.42
CA LYS A 343 12.99 9.26 28.17
C LYS A 343 12.88 9.07 29.70
N GLU A 344 11.73 8.58 30.16
CA GLU A 344 11.48 8.28 31.58
C GLU A 344 11.99 6.87 31.97
N ASN A 345 12.70 6.15 31.07
CA ASN A 345 13.26 4.81 31.28
C ASN A 345 12.21 3.78 31.78
N LYS A 346 10.96 3.87 31.29
CA LYS A 346 9.92 2.88 31.62
C LYS A 346 10.22 1.53 31.00
N ALA A 347 10.24 0.45 31.78
CA ALA A 347 10.63 -0.89 31.34
C ALA A 347 9.83 -1.39 30.12
N TRP A 348 8.52 -1.12 30.05
CA TRP A 348 7.69 -1.52 28.93
C TRP A 348 8.03 -0.78 27.62
N ALA A 349 8.51 0.47 27.71
CA ALA A 349 8.83 1.28 26.55
C ALA A 349 10.16 0.87 25.87
N MET A 350 11.00 0.08 26.57
CA MET A 350 12.25 -0.46 26.02
C MET A 350 12.03 -1.71 25.18
N LEU A 351 10.84 -2.33 25.23
CA LEU A 351 10.52 -3.49 24.43
C LEU A 351 10.08 -3.06 23.03
N GLU A 352 10.66 -3.66 21.98
CA GLU A 352 10.35 -3.32 20.59
C GLU A 352 8.87 -3.57 20.22
N GLU A 353 8.26 -4.59 20.85
CA GLU A 353 6.85 -4.94 20.67
C GLU A 353 5.93 -3.79 21.08
N TYR A 354 6.21 -3.12 22.18
CA TYR A 354 5.39 -2.01 22.68
C TYR A 354 5.59 -0.71 21.90
N ARG A 355 6.60 -0.64 21.06
CA ARG A 355 6.81 0.53 20.21
C ARG A 355 5.75 0.68 19.12
N ARG A 356 5.23 -0.43 18.58
CA ARG A 356 4.35 -0.41 17.40
C ARG A 356 3.04 -1.19 17.59
N LEU A 357 3.09 -2.38 18.19
CA LEU A 357 1.97 -3.31 18.23
C LEU A 357 0.75 -2.84 19.06
N PRO A 358 0.84 -1.99 20.09
CA PRO A 358 -0.35 -1.49 20.79
C PRO A 358 -1.33 -0.75 19.88
N LEU A 359 -0.84 -0.07 18.84
CA LEU A 359 -1.70 0.56 17.83
C LEU A 359 -2.44 -0.48 16.97
N ALA A 360 -1.77 -1.58 16.61
CA ALA A 360 -2.43 -2.68 15.91
C ALA A 360 -3.47 -3.37 16.81
N ALA A 361 -3.16 -3.56 18.09
CA ALA A 361 -4.08 -4.13 19.06
C ALA A 361 -5.32 -3.25 19.30
N LEU A 362 -5.17 -1.92 19.22
CA LEU A 362 -6.28 -0.97 19.26
C LEU A 362 -7.11 -1.02 17.96
N GLY A 363 -6.45 -1.11 16.81
CA GLY A 363 -7.12 -1.14 15.49
C GLY A 363 -7.82 -2.45 15.19
N ALA A 364 -7.31 -3.58 15.69
CA ALA A 364 -7.79 -4.92 15.36
C ALA A 364 -9.28 -5.15 15.69
N PRO A 365 -9.83 -4.79 16.87
CA PRO A 365 -11.23 -4.97 17.17
C PRO A 365 -12.17 -4.03 16.40
N LEU A 366 -11.67 -2.92 15.86
CA LEU A 366 -12.48 -1.96 15.13
C LEU A 366 -12.97 -2.52 13.79
N LEU A 367 -12.20 -3.44 13.17
CA LEU A 367 -12.60 -4.08 11.90
C LEU A 367 -13.86 -4.93 12.02
N PRO A 368 -13.96 -5.92 12.94
CA PRO A 368 -15.19 -6.69 13.09
C PRO A 368 -16.36 -5.82 13.55
N ILE A 369 -16.14 -4.83 14.41
CA ILE A 369 -17.18 -3.86 14.81
C ILE A 369 -17.75 -3.15 13.57
N ALA A 370 -16.88 -2.66 12.68
CA ALA A 370 -17.29 -1.99 11.47
C ALA A 370 -18.10 -2.91 10.53
N LEU A 371 -17.68 -4.17 10.38
CA LEU A 371 -18.34 -5.16 9.52
C LEU A 371 -19.70 -5.57 10.06
N PHE A 372 -19.83 -5.86 11.37
CA PHE A 372 -21.12 -6.13 11.98
C PHE A 372 -22.05 -4.91 11.89
N TRP A 373 -21.52 -3.72 12.16
CA TRP A 373 -22.31 -2.50 12.02
C TRP A 373 -22.83 -2.34 10.60
N LEU A 374 -21.95 -2.43 9.59
CA LEU A 374 -22.36 -2.36 8.18
C LEU A 374 -23.44 -3.38 7.86
N GLY A 375 -23.21 -4.67 8.16
CA GLY A 375 -24.11 -5.75 7.82
C GLY A 375 -25.50 -5.63 8.45
N TRP A 376 -25.56 -5.32 9.74
CA TRP A 376 -26.83 -5.31 10.48
C TRP A 376 -27.59 -3.99 10.44
N SER A 377 -26.93 -2.87 10.08
CA SER A 377 -27.59 -1.59 9.86
C SER A 377 -28.04 -1.35 8.41
N SER A 378 -27.60 -2.15 7.45
CA SER A 378 -28.03 -2.05 6.04
C SER A 378 -29.45 -2.63 5.87
N LYS A 379 -30.45 -1.80 6.15
CA LYS A 379 -31.88 -2.12 6.06
C LYS A 379 -32.66 -0.91 5.55
N LEU A 380 -33.74 -1.14 4.77
CA LEU A 380 -34.61 -0.08 4.25
C LEU A 380 -35.19 0.85 5.33
N SER A 381 -35.39 0.33 6.56
CA SER A 381 -35.92 1.10 7.68
C SER A 381 -34.89 2.06 8.31
N ILE A 382 -33.60 1.95 7.92
CA ILE A 382 -32.50 2.71 8.53
C ILE A 382 -31.95 3.68 7.49
N HIS A 383 -31.73 4.93 7.88
CA HIS A 383 -31.16 5.94 7.00
C HIS A 383 -29.78 5.54 6.49
N PRO A 384 -29.46 5.70 5.18
CA PRO A 384 -28.20 5.21 4.58
C PRO A 384 -26.91 5.74 5.24
N VAL A 385 -26.95 6.90 5.87
CA VAL A 385 -25.81 7.45 6.62
C VAL A 385 -25.38 6.54 7.78
N VAL A 386 -26.28 5.77 8.39
CA VAL A 386 -25.95 4.90 9.52
C VAL A 386 -25.00 3.77 9.13
N PRO A 387 -25.28 2.95 8.09
CA PRO A 387 -24.29 1.98 7.62
C PRO A 387 -23.04 2.63 7.03
N MET A 388 -23.12 3.82 6.41
CA MET A 388 -21.93 4.53 5.92
C MET A 388 -20.97 4.88 7.06
N MET A 389 -21.47 5.26 8.24
CA MET A 389 -20.64 5.59 9.41
C MET A 389 -19.81 4.42 9.94
N SER A 390 -20.16 3.17 9.63
CA SER A 390 -19.31 2.02 9.94
C SER A 390 -17.92 2.14 9.30
N GLY A 391 -17.84 2.82 8.15
CA GLY A 391 -16.58 3.11 7.46
C GLY A 391 -15.58 3.89 8.29
N LEU A 392 -16.03 4.73 9.23
CA LEU A 392 -15.14 5.45 10.15
C LEU A 392 -14.29 4.48 11.00
N PHE A 393 -14.94 3.50 11.62
CA PHE A 393 -14.27 2.49 12.43
C PHE A 393 -13.37 1.58 11.59
N PHE A 394 -13.85 1.22 10.38
CA PHE A 394 -13.04 0.47 9.43
C PHE A 394 -11.77 1.24 9.05
N GLY A 395 -11.87 2.52 8.72
CA GLY A 395 -10.74 3.36 8.34
C GLY A 395 -9.71 3.53 9.46
N ILE A 396 -10.17 3.72 10.70
CA ILE A 396 -9.29 3.78 11.89
C ILE A 396 -8.54 2.46 12.03
N GLY A 397 -9.28 1.32 12.06
CA GLY A 397 -8.69 0.00 12.23
C GLY A 397 -7.70 -0.34 11.12
N TYR A 398 -8.09 -0.13 9.86
CA TYR A 398 -7.28 -0.37 8.68
C TYR A 398 -5.91 0.34 8.77
N ILE A 399 -5.90 1.65 8.98
CA ILE A 399 -4.66 2.44 8.98
C ILE A 399 -3.79 2.13 10.20
N LEU A 400 -4.38 1.96 11.40
CA LEU A 400 -3.62 1.61 12.60
C LEU A 400 -2.91 0.26 12.46
N ILE A 401 -3.59 -0.75 11.91
CA ILE A 401 -3.01 -2.07 11.67
C ILE A 401 -1.86 -1.95 10.67
N PHE A 402 -2.08 -1.27 9.54
CA PHE A 402 -1.06 -1.11 8.51
C PHE A 402 0.17 -0.38 9.03
N MET A 403 0.01 0.78 9.66
CA MET A 403 1.13 1.54 10.22
C MET A 403 1.92 0.73 11.23
N ALA A 404 1.22 0.03 12.13
CA ALA A 404 1.87 -0.74 13.17
C ALA A 404 2.61 -1.95 12.60
N MET A 405 1.97 -2.76 11.74
CA MET A 405 2.54 -4.00 11.23
C MET A 405 3.69 -3.76 10.26
N ILE A 406 3.58 -2.79 9.33
CA ILE A 406 4.67 -2.46 8.41
C ILE A 406 5.90 -1.98 9.17
N ASN A 407 5.73 -1.08 10.13
CA ASN A 407 6.84 -0.61 10.95
C ASN A 407 7.43 -1.74 11.83
N TYR A 408 6.58 -2.60 12.40
CA TYR A 408 7.03 -3.75 13.19
C TYR A 408 7.87 -4.72 12.34
N LEU A 409 7.43 -5.08 11.14
CA LEU A 409 8.22 -5.92 10.22
C LEU A 409 9.53 -5.25 9.82
N THR A 410 9.54 -3.94 9.60
CA THR A 410 10.76 -3.19 9.27
C THR A 410 11.75 -3.21 10.44
N ASP A 411 11.26 -2.98 11.65
CA ASP A 411 12.08 -2.99 12.87
C ASP A 411 12.59 -4.43 13.19
N ALA A 412 11.77 -5.46 12.98
CA ALA A 412 12.12 -6.86 13.25
C ALA A 412 13.15 -7.46 12.30
N TYR A 413 13.09 -7.10 11.00
CA TYR A 413 13.94 -7.70 9.96
C TYR A 413 15.09 -6.79 9.48
N LYS A 414 15.18 -5.55 9.92
CA LYS A 414 16.26 -4.56 9.63
C LYS A 414 16.88 -4.70 8.22
N GLN A 415 18.05 -5.37 8.12
CA GLN A 415 18.76 -5.58 6.84
C GLN A 415 17.96 -6.40 5.79
N TYR A 416 16.99 -7.22 6.21
CA TYR A 416 16.08 -7.97 5.33
C TYR A 416 14.72 -7.32 5.16
N SER A 417 14.52 -6.10 5.69
CA SER A 417 13.22 -5.41 5.71
C SER A 417 12.62 -5.23 4.31
N ALA A 418 13.43 -4.94 3.29
CA ALA A 418 12.98 -4.83 1.91
C ALA A 418 12.39 -6.15 1.38
N SER A 419 13.05 -7.29 1.64
CA SER A 419 12.52 -8.61 1.26
C SER A 419 11.28 -8.99 2.05
N ALA A 420 11.22 -8.67 3.34
CA ALA A 420 10.04 -8.90 4.17
C ALA A 420 8.84 -8.06 3.70
N GLN A 421 9.05 -6.78 3.37
CA GLN A 421 8.01 -5.90 2.83
C GLN A 421 7.54 -6.34 1.44
N ALA A 422 8.45 -6.80 0.56
CA ALA A 422 8.09 -7.35 -0.73
C ALA A 422 7.21 -8.60 -0.57
N ALA A 423 7.60 -9.51 0.32
CA ALA A 423 6.84 -10.71 0.67
C ALA A 423 5.42 -10.38 1.19
N ALA A 424 5.34 -9.48 2.16
CA ALA A 424 4.07 -9.02 2.72
C ALA A 424 3.20 -8.31 1.66
N SER A 425 3.80 -7.49 0.79
CA SER A 425 3.09 -6.80 -0.28
C SER A 425 2.53 -7.77 -1.32
N THR A 426 3.28 -8.80 -1.69
CA THR A 426 2.83 -9.82 -2.65
C THR A 426 1.65 -10.61 -2.09
N LEU A 427 1.76 -11.14 -0.86
CA LEU A 427 0.66 -11.89 -0.22
C LEU A 427 -0.59 -11.02 -0.04
N ARG A 428 -0.42 -9.77 0.38
CA ARG A 428 -1.50 -8.79 0.52
C ARG A 428 -2.22 -8.55 -0.80
N SER A 429 -1.48 -8.35 -1.89
CA SER A 429 -2.07 -8.11 -3.20
C SER A 429 -2.77 -9.36 -3.75
N CYS A 430 -2.24 -10.56 -3.53
CA CYS A 430 -2.92 -11.81 -3.89
C CYS A 430 -4.29 -11.94 -3.20
N LEU A 431 -4.35 -11.69 -1.89
CA LEU A 431 -5.62 -11.74 -1.15
C LEU A 431 -6.60 -10.65 -1.63
N ALA A 432 -6.09 -9.45 -1.96
CA ALA A 432 -6.90 -8.37 -2.49
C ALA A 432 -7.40 -8.58 -3.93
N VAL A 433 -6.80 -9.50 -4.67
CA VAL A 433 -7.32 -9.99 -5.96
C VAL A 433 -8.43 -11.01 -5.72
N CYS A 434 -8.21 -11.98 -4.83
CA CYS A 434 -9.10 -13.13 -4.65
C CYS A 434 -10.41 -12.76 -3.94
N LEU A 435 -10.35 -11.98 -2.85
CA LEU A 435 -11.52 -11.72 -2.01
C LEU A 435 -12.61 -10.90 -2.73
N PRO A 436 -12.32 -9.83 -3.49
CA PRO A 436 -13.33 -9.11 -4.25
C PRO A 436 -14.04 -9.94 -5.32
N LEU A 437 -13.38 -10.95 -5.90
CA LEU A 437 -14.01 -11.87 -6.85
C LEU A 437 -15.10 -12.74 -6.20
N ALA A 438 -14.97 -13.02 -4.90
CA ALA A 438 -15.96 -13.77 -4.13
C ALA A 438 -17.11 -12.87 -3.63
N THR A 439 -17.06 -11.54 -3.79
CA THR A 439 -18.06 -10.62 -3.21
C THR A 439 -19.45 -10.89 -3.75
N ASN A 440 -19.64 -10.92 -5.06
CA ASN A 440 -20.96 -11.08 -5.67
C ASN A 440 -21.64 -12.40 -5.30
N PRO A 441 -21.01 -13.60 -5.45
CA PRO A 441 -21.61 -14.84 -5.00
C PRO A 441 -21.85 -14.86 -3.48
N MET A 442 -20.94 -14.34 -2.69
CA MET A 442 -21.06 -14.30 -1.23
C MET A 442 -22.23 -13.42 -0.76
N TYR A 443 -22.36 -12.21 -1.29
CA TYR A 443 -23.48 -11.31 -0.93
C TYR A 443 -24.81 -11.76 -1.54
N GLY A 444 -24.79 -12.40 -2.72
CA GLY A 444 -25.98 -12.94 -3.38
C GLY A 444 -26.58 -14.14 -2.64
N GLU A 445 -25.75 -15.09 -2.17
CA GLU A 445 -26.23 -16.29 -1.51
C GLU A 445 -26.48 -16.10 0.00
N LEU A 446 -25.59 -15.38 0.70
CA LEU A 446 -25.70 -15.21 2.16
C LEU A 446 -26.50 -13.96 2.56
N GLY A 447 -26.72 -13.03 1.62
CA GLY A 447 -27.27 -11.70 1.90
C GLY A 447 -26.27 -10.80 2.64
N ILE A 448 -26.59 -9.51 2.74
CA ILE A 448 -25.70 -8.46 3.27
C ILE A 448 -25.31 -8.76 4.73
N ASN A 449 -26.27 -9.16 5.57
CA ASN A 449 -26.05 -9.37 7.00
C ASN A 449 -25.05 -10.49 7.26
N TRP A 450 -25.27 -11.67 6.66
CA TRP A 450 -24.45 -12.85 6.91
C TRP A 450 -23.12 -12.82 6.17
N ALA A 451 -23.05 -12.23 4.96
CA ALA A 451 -21.80 -12.02 4.26
C ALA A 451 -20.85 -11.11 5.07
N SER A 452 -21.37 -9.98 5.58
CA SER A 452 -20.60 -9.09 6.45
C SER A 452 -20.21 -9.75 7.77
N SER A 453 -21.11 -10.59 8.36
CA SER A 453 -20.83 -11.31 9.60
C SER A 453 -19.74 -12.37 9.41
N LEU A 454 -19.73 -13.09 8.29
CA LEU A 454 -18.68 -14.07 7.95
C LEU A 454 -17.31 -13.39 7.93
N LEU A 455 -17.20 -12.24 7.25
CA LEU A 455 -15.97 -11.44 7.22
C LEU A 455 -15.58 -10.93 8.61
N ALA A 456 -16.56 -10.53 9.43
CA ALA A 456 -16.33 -10.09 10.79
C ALA A 456 -15.78 -11.22 11.68
N PHE A 457 -16.28 -12.46 11.57
CA PHE A 457 -15.74 -13.61 12.31
C PHE A 457 -14.31 -13.92 11.91
N ILE A 458 -13.97 -13.86 10.62
CA ILE A 458 -12.58 -14.02 10.17
C ILE A 458 -11.71 -12.87 10.73
N ALA A 459 -12.22 -11.63 10.73
CA ALA A 459 -11.52 -10.49 11.31
C ALA A 459 -11.27 -10.67 12.82
N ILE A 460 -12.21 -11.22 13.59
CA ILE A 460 -12.02 -11.54 15.02
C ILE A 460 -10.90 -12.56 15.20
N LEU A 461 -10.87 -13.61 14.39
CA LEU A 461 -9.82 -14.62 14.46
C LEU A 461 -8.43 -14.00 14.21
N LEU A 462 -8.32 -13.16 13.20
CA LEU A 462 -7.06 -12.50 12.86
C LEU A 462 -6.70 -11.37 13.84
N ALA A 463 -7.68 -10.75 14.49
CA ALA A 463 -7.46 -9.71 15.50
C ALA A 463 -6.68 -10.21 16.72
N VAL A 464 -6.59 -11.54 16.94
CA VAL A 464 -5.76 -12.14 18.00
C VAL A 464 -4.25 -11.96 17.73
N ILE A 465 -3.83 -11.84 16.46
CA ILE A 465 -2.43 -11.80 16.06
C ILE A 465 -1.61 -10.69 16.74
N PRO A 466 -2.03 -9.41 16.79
CA PRO A 466 -1.28 -8.37 17.49
C PRO A 466 -1.08 -8.66 18.98
N PHE A 467 -2.09 -9.24 19.64
CA PHE A 467 -2.02 -9.58 21.07
C PHE A 467 -1.03 -10.72 21.32
N VAL A 468 -1.03 -11.73 20.44
CA VAL A 468 -0.04 -12.82 20.49
C VAL A 468 1.37 -12.28 20.28
N PHE A 469 1.57 -11.35 19.35
CA PHE A 469 2.87 -10.74 19.09
C PHE A 469 3.35 -9.86 20.25
N ILE A 470 2.46 -9.13 20.93
CA ILE A 470 2.82 -8.36 22.13
C ILE A 470 3.31 -9.31 23.24
N LYS A 471 2.62 -10.44 23.45
CA LYS A 471 2.92 -11.37 24.55
C LYS A 471 4.08 -12.31 24.23
N TYR A 472 4.13 -12.84 23.03
CA TYR A 472 5.06 -13.92 22.64
C TYR A 472 6.05 -13.53 21.54
N GLY A 473 6.07 -12.26 21.09
CA GLY A 473 6.87 -11.80 19.96
C GLY A 473 8.36 -12.06 20.11
N GLN A 474 8.94 -11.78 21.29
CA GLN A 474 10.35 -12.09 21.59
C GLN A 474 10.65 -13.59 21.45
N TRP A 475 9.79 -14.46 22.00
CA TRP A 475 9.99 -15.90 21.95
C TRP A 475 9.88 -16.45 20.52
N ILE A 476 8.93 -15.95 19.72
CA ILE A 476 8.77 -16.36 18.32
C ILE A 476 10.01 -15.90 17.50
N ARG A 477 10.45 -14.65 17.68
CA ARG A 477 11.65 -14.11 16.99
C ARG A 477 12.92 -14.85 17.37
N SER A 478 13.09 -15.27 18.62
CA SER A 478 14.26 -16.03 19.07
C SER A 478 14.40 -17.41 18.41
N ARG A 479 13.31 -17.95 17.85
CA ARG A 479 13.29 -19.23 17.11
C ARG A 479 13.31 -19.08 15.59
N SER A 480 13.27 -17.85 15.10
CA SER A 480 13.13 -17.51 13.69
C SER A 480 14.50 -17.38 13.03
N PRO A 481 14.81 -18.12 11.93
CA PRO A 481 16.16 -18.20 11.35
C PRO A 481 16.71 -16.85 10.86
N PHE A 482 15.86 -16.01 10.23
CA PHE A 482 16.31 -14.71 9.73
C PHE A 482 16.42 -13.68 10.86
N SER A 483 15.50 -13.69 11.83
CA SER A 483 15.56 -12.83 13.00
C SER A 483 16.77 -13.12 13.87
N GLN A 484 17.16 -14.40 14.02
CA GLN A 484 18.39 -14.80 14.71
C GLN A 484 19.66 -14.27 14.02
N ARG A 485 19.68 -14.25 12.68
CA ARG A 485 20.82 -13.68 11.93
C ARG A 485 20.97 -12.19 12.16
N VAL A 486 19.84 -11.46 12.23
CA VAL A 486 19.83 -10.03 12.57
C VAL A 486 20.38 -9.80 13.99
N MET A 487 19.88 -10.56 14.99
CA MET A 487 20.35 -10.45 16.38
C MET A 487 21.85 -10.79 16.52
N LYS A 488 22.35 -11.83 15.83
CA LYS A 488 23.78 -12.19 15.84
C LYS A 488 24.65 -11.11 15.18
N GLY A 489 24.20 -10.50 14.11
CA GLY A 489 24.87 -9.36 13.46
C GLY A 489 25.01 -8.16 14.40
N GLU A 490 23.99 -7.84 15.17
CA GLU A 490 24.03 -6.74 16.15
C GLU A 490 24.98 -7.01 17.33
N LEU A 491 25.13 -8.26 17.73
CA LEU A 491 26.09 -8.65 18.77
C LEU A 491 27.54 -8.51 18.30
N THR A 492 27.77 -8.65 16.96
CA THR A 492 29.11 -8.50 16.38
C THR A 492 29.48 -7.04 16.11
N GLU A 493 28.50 -6.16 15.93
CA GLU A 493 28.70 -4.72 15.68
C GLU A 493 28.75 -3.85 16.95
N ARG A 494 28.44 -4.39 18.14
CA ARG A 494 28.67 -3.68 19.41
C ARG A 494 30.16 -3.86 19.76
N PRO A 495 31.00 -2.78 19.74
CA PRO A 495 32.32 -2.84 20.35
C PRO A 495 32.15 -3.22 21.83
N ALA A 496 33.07 -4.00 22.33
CA ALA A 496 33.15 -4.36 23.76
C ALA A 496 33.51 -3.12 24.60
N GLU A 497 32.60 -2.14 24.66
CA GLU A 497 32.65 -0.98 25.54
C GLU A 497 31.36 -0.94 26.34
N THR A 498 31.49 -1.43 27.54
CA THR A 498 30.89 -1.05 28.83
C THR A 498 30.65 -2.29 29.68
N VAL A 499 31.76 -2.86 30.15
CA VAL A 499 31.79 -3.53 31.44
C VAL A 499 32.98 -2.88 32.19
N VAL A 500 32.71 -1.78 32.83
CA VAL A 500 33.40 -1.33 34.06
C VAL A 500 32.33 -0.69 34.93
#